data_3e7563aa3eeae13e7a0894cec13d0c99
#
_entry.id   3e7563aa3eeae13e7a0894cec13d0c99
#
_cell.length_a   1.000
_cell.length_b   1.000
_cell.length_c   1.000
_cell.angle_alpha   90.00
_cell.angle_beta   90.00
_cell.angle_gamma   90.00
#
_symmetry.space_group_name_H-M   'P 1'
#
loop_
_entity.id
_entity.type
_entity.pdbx_description
1 polymer ?
#
loop_
_entity_poly.entity_id
_entity_poly.type
_entity_poly.pdbx_seq_one_letter_code
_entity_poly.pdbx_strand_id
1 'polypeptide(L)'
;EIRFKATKVIDFLNLTHLTQELAGNLSGGQKKLLELGRTMMVDAKIVLLDEVGAGVNRTLLKDISEAIIRLNKEKNYTFFVIEHDMELISKLCETVIVMAEGSVLYQGSFDEVKSNEAVIEAYLGRGMIQKNNLNS
;
A
#
# COMPACT_ATOMS: atom_id res chain seq x y z
N GLU A 1 28.91 6.85 7.82
CA GLU A 1 27.89 7.38 6.88
C GLU A 1 26.65 6.49 6.80
N ILE A 2 26.79 5.18 6.46
CA ILE A 2 25.66 4.24 6.35
C ILE A 2 24.85 4.12 7.65
N ARG A 3 25.51 3.99 8.80
CA ARG A 3 24.83 3.90 10.10
C ARG A 3 24.00 5.15 10.41
N PHE A 4 24.52 6.32 10.08
CA PHE A 4 23.81 7.58 10.28
C PHE A 4 22.53 7.65 9.40
N LYS A 5 22.65 7.24 8.13
CA LYS A 5 21.50 7.14 7.22
C LYS A 5 20.46 6.14 7.74
N ALA A 6 20.91 4.97 8.19
CA ALA A 6 20.02 3.94 8.75
C ALA A 6 19.29 4.45 10.00
N THR A 7 19.97 5.14 10.92
CA THR A 7 19.33 5.73 12.12
C THR A 7 18.22 6.71 11.72
N LYS A 8 18.45 7.57 10.74
CA LYS A 8 17.43 8.51 10.25
C LYS A 8 16.24 7.82 9.63
N VAL A 9 16.46 6.73 8.89
CA VAL A 9 15.38 5.93 8.29
C VAL A 9 14.55 5.24 9.37
N ILE A 10 15.21 4.64 10.36
CA ILE A 10 14.54 3.97 11.49
C ILE A 10 13.69 4.98 12.28
N ASP A 11 14.23 6.16 12.54
CA ASP A 11 13.50 7.23 13.24
C ASP A 11 12.31 7.75 12.42
N PHE A 12 12.50 7.97 11.13
CA PHE A 12 11.42 8.37 10.22
C PHE A 12 10.23 7.39 10.23
N LEU A 13 10.51 6.10 10.37
CA LEU A 13 9.51 5.03 10.39
C LEU A 13 8.97 4.71 11.79
N ASN A 14 9.36 5.48 12.82
CA ASN A 14 9.01 5.26 14.23
C ASN A 14 9.43 3.87 14.75
N LEU A 15 10.52 3.31 14.25
CA LEU A 15 11.06 2.01 14.64
C LEU A 15 12.23 2.09 15.63
N THR A 16 12.54 3.26 16.16
CA THR A 16 13.69 3.51 17.03
C THR A 16 13.71 2.60 18.25
N HIS A 17 12.54 2.31 18.84
CA HIS A 17 12.39 1.41 20.00
C HIS A 17 12.70 -0.06 19.68
N LEU A 18 12.79 -0.43 18.40
CA LEU A 18 13.08 -1.78 17.91
C LEU A 18 14.50 -1.94 17.34
N THR A 19 15.35 -0.91 17.47
CA THR A 19 16.68 -0.89 16.85
C THR A 19 17.57 -2.06 17.26
N GLN A 20 17.39 -2.61 18.46
CA GLN A 20 18.16 -3.72 19.00
C GLN A 20 17.47 -5.09 18.80
N GLU A 21 16.26 -5.09 18.24
CA GLU A 21 15.52 -6.31 17.98
C GLU A 21 16.01 -7.00 16.71
N LEU A 22 15.98 -8.34 16.73
CA LEU A 22 16.19 -9.13 15.52
C LEU A 22 15.00 -8.92 14.57
N ALA A 23 15.28 -8.71 13.28
CA ALA A 23 14.25 -8.53 12.27
C ALA A 23 13.22 -9.70 12.23
N GLY A 24 13.63 -10.91 12.62
CA GLY A 24 12.76 -12.06 12.77
C GLY A 24 11.65 -11.89 13.81
N ASN A 25 11.91 -11.12 14.88
CA ASN A 25 10.99 -10.88 15.99
C ASN A 25 9.96 -9.77 15.70
N LEU A 26 10.11 -9.03 14.60
CA LEU A 26 9.19 -7.98 14.23
C LEU A 26 7.83 -8.56 13.83
N SER A 27 6.76 -7.83 14.16
CA SER A 27 5.42 -8.12 13.65
C SER A 27 5.34 -7.98 12.12
N GLY A 28 4.29 -8.53 11.50
CA GLY A 28 4.09 -8.43 10.06
C GLY A 28 4.11 -6.97 9.55
N GLY A 29 3.41 -6.06 10.23
CA GLY A 29 3.40 -4.65 9.86
C GLY A 29 4.74 -3.94 10.09
N GLN A 30 5.46 -4.27 11.17
CA GLN A 30 6.80 -3.74 11.42
C GLN A 30 7.80 -4.23 10.35
N LYS A 31 7.66 -5.47 9.87
CA LYS A 31 8.44 -5.98 8.73
C LYS A 31 8.13 -5.19 7.45
N LYS A 32 6.88 -4.85 7.19
CA LYS A 32 6.49 -4.00 6.05
C LYS A 32 7.10 -2.59 6.14
N LEU A 33 7.09 -1.97 7.33
CA LEU A 33 7.79 -0.70 7.54
C LEU A 33 9.30 -0.83 7.32
N LEU A 34 9.91 -1.92 7.77
CA LEU A 34 11.33 -2.19 7.53
C LEU A 34 11.64 -2.35 6.03
N GLU A 35 10.78 -3.05 5.28
CA GLU A 35 10.89 -3.17 3.83
C GLU A 35 10.84 -1.79 3.14
N LEU A 36 9.90 -0.94 3.56
CA LEU A 36 9.83 0.44 3.08
C LEU A 36 11.12 1.22 3.41
N GLY A 37 11.66 1.05 4.63
CA GLY A 37 12.93 1.63 5.05
C GLY A 37 14.11 1.23 4.16
N ARG A 38 14.12 -0.01 3.68
CA ARG A 38 15.17 -0.48 2.75
C ARG A 38 15.15 0.29 1.43
N THR A 39 13.99 0.68 0.91
CA THR A 39 13.88 1.52 -0.30
C THR A 39 14.47 2.92 -0.04
N MET A 40 14.34 3.45 1.17
CA MET A 40 14.93 4.74 1.56
C MET A 40 16.46 4.67 1.63
N MET A 41 17.03 3.51 1.95
CA MET A 41 18.49 3.34 1.99
C MET A 41 19.15 3.43 0.61
N VAL A 42 18.42 3.11 -0.46
CA VAL A 42 18.90 3.17 -1.85
C VAL A 42 18.42 4.41 -2.61
N ASP A 43 17.76 5.35 -1.94
CA ASP A 43 17.21 6.59 -2.53
C ASP A 43 16.34 6.30 -3.77
N ALA A 44 15.48 5.31 -3.67
CA ALA A 44 14.56 4.94 -4.72
C ALA A 44 13.67 6.15 -5.10
N LYS A 45 13.45 6.35 -6.40
CA LYS A 45 12.52 7.40 -6.89
C LYS A 45 11.13 6.85 -7.16
N ILE A 46 11.07 5.57 -7.51
CA ILE A 46 9.82 4.84 -7.77
C ILE A 46 9.84 3.60 -6.87
N VAL A 47 8.74 3.37 -6.17
CA VAL A 47 8.55 2.20 -5.30
C VAL A 47 7.27 1.49 -5.72
N LEU A 48 7.39 0.20 -5.99
CA LEU A 48 6.28 -0.67 -6.31
C LEU A 48 5.85 -1.42 -5.06
N LEU A 49 4.59 -1.26 -4.66
CA LEU A 49 4.00 -1.89 -3.48
C LEU A 49 2.91 -2.85 -3.93
N ASP A 50 3.05 -4.11 -3.54
CA ASP A 50 2.10 -5.16 -3.86
C ASP A 50 1.45 -5.67 -2.57
N GLU A 51 0.13 -5.43 -2.44
CA GLU A 51 -0.71 -5.81 -1.29
C GLU A 51 -0.06 -5.47 0.07
N VAL A 52 0.36 -4.22 0.24
CA VAL A 52 1.06 -3.76 1.44
C VAL A 52 0.21 -3.89 2.71
N GLY A 53 -1.12 -3.86 2.57
CA GLY A 53 -2.08 -4.03 3.65
C GLY A 53 -2.35 -5.48 4.07
N ALA A 54 -1.91 -6.48 3.28
CA ALA A 54 -2.22 -7.87 3.54
C ALA A 54 -1.63 -8.36 4.88
N GLY A 55 -2.49 -8.87 5.76
CA GLY A 55 -2.09 -9.41 7.07
C GLY A 55 -1.62 -8.37 8.09
N VAL A 56 -1.83 -7.09 7.83
CA VAL A 56 -1.47 -5.98 8.72
C VAL A 56 -2.69 -5.52 9.51
N ASN A 57 -2.52 -5.32 10.84
CA ASN A 57 -3.59 -4.74 11.65
C ASN A 57 -3.81 -3.26 11.32
N ARG A 58 -5.00 -2.72 11.65
CA ARG A 58 -5.41 -1.36 11.29
C ARG A 58 -4.47 -0.26 11.82
N THR A 59 -3.90 -0.45 13.00
CA THR A 59 -2.98 0.54 13.59
C THR A 59 -1.70 0.64 12.76
N LEU A 60 -1.06 -0.48 12.47
CA LEU A 60 0.16 -0.53 11.66
C LEU A 60 -0.11 -0.16 10.20
N LEU A 61 -1.30 -0.47 9.67
CA LEU A 61 -1.68 -0.03 8.32
C LEU A 61 -1.76 1.50 8.24
N LYS A 62 -2.22 2.15 9.31
CA LYS A 62 -2.19 3.61 9.43
C LYS A 62 -0.76 4.13 9.40
N ASP A 63 0.15 3.54 10.19
CA ASP A 63 1.56 3.95 10.24
C ASP A 63 2.25 3.77 8.88
N ILE A 64 2.00 2.66 8.18
CA ILE A 64 2.49 2.41 6.82
C ILE A 64 1.97 3.47 5.85
N SER A 65 0.66 3.76 5.89
CA SER A 65 0.02 4.77 5.03
C SER A 65 0.61 6.17 5.26
N GLU A 66 0.80 6.55 6.51
CA GLU A 66 1.42 7.82 6.88
C GLU A 66 2.87 7.91 6.38
N ALA A 67 3.65 6.83 6.50
CA ALA A 67 5.00 6.77 5.99
C ALA A 67 5.05 6.94 4.46
N ILE A 68 4.15 6.26 3.71
CA ILE A 68 4.03 6.39 2.25
C ILE A 68 3.69 7.83 1.86
N ILE A 69 2.69 8.44 2.50
CA ILE A 69 2.28 9.83 2.24
C ILE A 69 3.43 10.80 2.51
N ARG A 70 4.14 10.63 3.63
CA ARG A 70 5.30 11.48 3.98
C ARG A 70 6.44 11.32 2.99
N LEU A 71 6.76 10.11 2.57
CA LEU A 71 7.79 9.86 1.56
C LEU A 71 7.43 10.50 0.21
N ASN A 72 6.17 10.42 -0.19
CA ASN A 72 5.70 11.08 -1.40
C ASN A 72 5.83 12.61 -1.29
N LYS A 73 5.28 13.21 -0.23
CA LYS A 73 5.21 14.68 -0.07
C LYS A 73 6.55 15.32 0.29
N GLU A 74 7.31 14.70 1.20
CA GLU A 74 8.53 15.29 1.76
C GLU A 74 9.80 14.89 1.00
N LYS A 75 9.79 13.74 0.33
CA LYS A 75 10.96 13.14 -0.33
C LYS A 75 10.80 12.94 -1.84
N ASN A 76 9.64 13.32 -2.41
CA ASN A 76 9.31 13.19 -3.83
C ASN A 76 9.42 11.75 -4.36
N TYR A 77 9.04 10.76 -3.54
CA TYR A 77 8.90 9.39 -3.97
C TYR A 77 7.64 9.23 -4.81
N THR A 78 7.72 8.47 -5.87
CA THR A 78 6.54 8.02 -6.62
C THR A 78 6.22 6.59 -6.21
N PHE A 79 4.96 6.34 -5.85
CA PHE A 79 4.48 5.02 -5.48
C PHE A 79 3.53 4.46 -6.53
N PHE A 80 3.74 3.22 -6.88
CA PHE A 80 2.79 2.38 -7.62
C PHE A 80 2.26 1.34 -6.64
N VAL A 81 0.95 1.40 -6.33
CA VAL A 81 0.33 0.56 -5.29
C VAL A 81 -0.65 -0.38 -5.94
N ILE A 82 -0.45 -1.69 -5.78
CA ILE A 82 -1.41 -2.72 -6.16
C ILE A 82 -2.15 -3.12 -4.89
N GLU A 83 -3.45 -2.85 -4.87
CA GLU A 83 -4.30 -3.11 -3.71
C GLU A 83 -5.74 -3.44 -4.13
N HIS A 84 -6.45 -4.13 -3.26
CA HIS A 84 -7.87 -4.40 -3.38
C HIS A 84 -8.69 -3.78 -2.24
N ASP A 85 -8.05 -3.20 -1.23
CA ASP A 85 -8.68 -2.44 -0.16
C ASP A 85 -9.01 -1.02 -0.64
N MET A 86 -10.30 -0.77 -0.86
CA MET A 86 -10.80 0.50 -1.40
C MET A 86 -10.56 1.67 -0.44
N GLU A 87 -10.57 1.43 0.89
CA GLU A 87 -10.27 2.47 1.88
C GLU A 87 -8.81 2.90 1.77
N LEU A 88 -7.90 1.93 1.64
CA LEU A 88 -6.48 2.19 1.49
C LEU A 88 -6.17 2.93 0.18
N ILE A 89 -6.77 2.48 -0.94
CA ILE A 89 -6.62 3.12 -2.25
C ILE A 89 -7.09 4.58 -2.20
N SER A 90 -8.28 4.83 -1.64
CA SER A 90 -8.84 6.19 -1.54
C SER A 90 -7.95 7.15 -0.74
N LYS A 91 -7.20 6.61 0.21
CA LYS A 91 -6.33 7.38 1.09
C LYS A 91 -4.94 7.66 0.51
N LEU A 92 -4.41 6.72 -0.28
CA LEU A 92 -3.04 6.77 -0.80
C LEU A 92 -2.94 7.29 -2.22
N CYS A 93 -3.96 7.08 -3.06
CA CYS A 93 -3.86 7.23 -4.49
C CYS A 93 -4.67 8.42 -5.01
N GLU A 94 -4.03 9.33 -5.74
CA GLU A 94 -4.70 10.40 -6.49
C GLU A 94 -5.26 9.88 -7.82
N THR A 95 -4.55 8.98 -8.46
CA THR A 95 -4.95 8.33 -9.71
C THR A 95 -5.08 6.84 -9.48
N VAL A 96 -6.21 6.28 -9.89
CA VAL A 96 -6.50 4.85 -9.80
C VAL A 96 -6.66 4.27 -11.20
N ILE A 97 -5.98 3.16 -11.45
CA ILE A 97 -6.08 2.38 -12.68
C ILE A 97 -6.77 1.06 -12.34
N VAL A 98 -7.93 0.83 -12.91
CA VAL A 98 -8.68 -0.42 -12.73
C VAL A 98 -8.34 -1.36 -13.86
N MET A 99 -7.94 -2.57 -13.50
CA MET A 99 -7.64 -3.63 -14.47
C MET A 99 -8.64 -4.78 -14.33
N ALA A 100 -9.05 -5.30 -15.47
CA ALA A 100 -9.85 -6.52 -15.55
C ALA A 100 -9.38 -7.35 -16.75
N GLU A 101 -9.27 -8.67 -16.56
CA GLU A 101 -8.92 -9.64 -17.62
C GLU A 101 -7.63 -9.27 -18.38
N GLY A 102 -6.62 -8.75 -17.66
CA GLY A 102 -5.33 -8.38 -18.23
C GLY A 102 -5.31 -7.06 -18.99
N SER A 103 -6.39 -6.28 -18.95
CA SER A 103 -6.53 -5.00 -19.65
C SER A 103 -6.93 -3.88 -18.69
N VAL A 104 -6.57 -2.63 -19.06
CA VAL A 104 -7.05 -1.44 -18.34
C VAL A 104 -8.52 -1.25 -18.66
N LEU A 105 -9.36 -1.31 -17.64
CA LEU A 105 -10.80 -1.09 -17.74
C LEU A 105 -11.15 0.40 -17.64
N TYR A 106 -10.55 1.09 -16.67
CA TYR A 106 -10.79 2.50 -16.41
C TYR A 106 -9.59 3.14 -15.70
N GLN A 107 -9.42 4.43 -15.88
CA GLN A 107 -8.43 5.24 -15.16
C GLN A 107 -9.04 6.60 -14.79
N GLY A 108 -8.87 7.00 -13.54
CA GLY A 108 -9.37 8.30 -13.06
C GLY A 108 -9.07 8.50 -11.59
N SER A 109 -9.69 9.51 -10.98
CA SER A 109 -9.70 9.69 -9.53
C SER A 109 -10.47 8.55 -8.84
N PHE A 110 -10.28 8.39 -7.55
CA PHE A 110 -11.02 7.38 -6.78
C PHE A 110 -12.55 7.55 -6.89
N ASP A 111 -13.05 8.78 -6.85
CA ASP A 111 -14.49 9.07 -6.95
C ASP A 111 -15.06 8.75 -8.34
N GLU A 112 -14.31 9.02 -9.41
CA GLU A 112 -14.70 8.63 -10.76
C GLU A 112 -14.72 7.12 -10.94
N VAL A 113 -13.69 6.42 -10.45
CA VAL A 113 -13.61 4.95 -10.48
C VAL A 113 -14.77 4.32 -9.72
N LYS A 114 -15.06 4.80 -8.52
CA LYS A 114 -16.14 4.29 -7.66
C LYS A 114 -17.53 4.44 -8.27
N SER A 115 -17.76 5.47 -9.09
CA SER A 115 -19.03 5.74 -9.74
C SER A 115 -19.13 5.20 -11.18
N ASN A 116 -18.06 4.62 -11.71
CA ASN A 116 -18.05 4.10 -13.08
C ASN A 116 -18.83 2.77 -13.17
N GLU A 117 -19.83 2.70 -14.06
CA GLU A 117 -20.70 1.55 -14.21
C GLU A 117 -19.94 0.27 -14.61
N ALA A 118 -18.98 0.37 -15.52
CA ALA A 118 -18.19 -0.77 -15.95
C ALA A 118 -17.31 -1.34 -14.81
N VAL A 119 -16.78 -0.47 -13.95
CA VAL A 119 -16.02 -0.87 -12.77
C VAL A 119 -16.94 -1.56 -11.76
N ILE A 120 -18.12 -0.97 -11.49
CA ILE A 120 -19.12 -1.54 -10.59
C ILE A 120 -19.53 -2.93 -11.07
N GLU A 121 -19.84 -3.09 -12.35
CA GLU A 121 -20.23 -4.37 -12.94
C GLU A 121 -19.11 -5.41 -12.84
N ALA A 122 -17.87 -5.05 -13.14
CA ALA A 122 -16.72 -5.96 -13.07
C ALA A 122 -16.44 -6.47 -11.65
N TYR A 123 -16.65 -5.62 -10.63
CA TYR A 123 -16.40 -5.98 -9.24
C TYR A 123 -17.62 -6.57 -8.53
N LEU A 124 -18.81 -6.01 -8.71
CA LEU A 124 -20.05 -6.50 -8.10
C LEU A 124 -20.65 -7.70 -8.85
N GLY A 125 -20.54 -7.74 -10.17
CA GLY A 125 -20.98 -8.89 -10.97
C GLY A 125 -20.31 -10.20 -10.56
N ARG A 126 -19.01 -10.15 -10.22
CA ARG A 126 -18.29 -11.32 -9.68
C ARG A 126 -18.73 -11.69 -8.26
N GLY A 127 -19.13 -10.72 -7.42
CA GLY A 127 -19.62 -10.95 -6.06
C GLY A 127 -21.00 -11.64 -6.05
N MET A 128 -21.88 -11.36 -7.02
CA MET A 128 -23.18 -12.01 -7.13
C MET A 128 -23.07 -13.44 -7.68
N ILE A 129 -22.17 -13.72 -8.62
CA ILE A 129 -21.95 -15.04 -9.17
C ILE A 129 -21.42 -16.00 -8.10
N GLN A 130 -20.53 -15.56 -7.21
CA GLN A 130 -20.04 -16.38 -6.10
C GLN A 130 -21.13 -16.68 -5.06
N LYS A 131 -22.04 -15.74 -4.76
CA LYS A 131 -23.15 -15.99 -3.82
C LYS A 131 -24.20 -16.94 -4.37
N ASN A 132 -24.47 -16.93 -5.67
CA ASN A 132 -25.44 -17.83 -6.29
C ASN A 132 -24.92 -19.27 -6.42
N ASN A 133 -23.59 -19.46 -6.49
CA ASN A 133 -22.99 -20.80 -6.54
C ASN A 133 -22.84 -21.47 -5.17
N LEU A 134 -23.07 -20.74 -4.08
CA LEU A 134 -23.05 -21.29 -2.70
C LEU A 134 -24.44 -21.67 -2.19
N ASN A 135 -25.50 -21.35 -2.95
CA ASN A 135 -26.90 -21.66 -2.62
C ASN A 135 -27.55 -22.66 -3.60
N SER A 136 -26.74 -23.42 -4.35
CA SER A 136 -27.22 -24.45 -5.28
C SER A 136 -26.81 -25.83 -4.83
#